data_d8ddeaaddeddaea1ed7018164c68c276
#
_entry.id   d8ddeaaddeddaea1ed7018164c68c276
#
_cell.length_a   1.000
_cell.length_b   1.000
_cell.length_c   1.000
_cell.angle_alpha   90.00
_cell.angle_beta   90.00
_cell.angle_gamma   90.00
#
_symmetry.space_group_name_H-M   'P 1'
#
loop_
_entity.id
_entity.type
_entity.pdbx_description
1 polymer ?
#
loop_
_entity_poly.entity_id
_entity_poly.type
_entity_poly.pdbx_seq_one_letter_code
_entity_poly.pdbx_strand_id
1 'polypeptide(L)'
;NLAHLADMGTEAAMDWLEQLPGVGRKIAAGVMNASTLDRRAIVLDGHHTRILQRMGLVPPKASTARAFAAIMPAMPADWSGAEYDEHHLLMKKLGQTWCRPAAPACPECPAQALCETGRHRA
;
A
#
# COMPACT_ATOMS: atom_id res chain seq x y z
N ASN A 1 1.23 -15.09 -21.89
CA ASN A 1 0.33 -13.97 -22.10
C ASN A 1 -0.61 -13.82 -20.90
N LEU A 2 -0.72 -12.61 -20.38
CA LEU A 2 -1.52 -12.30 -19.19
C LEU A 2 -2.87 -11.65 -19.53
N ALA A 3 -3.27 -11.68 -20.80
CA ALA A 3 -4.51 -11.02 -21.24
C ALA A 3 -5.76 -11.56 -20.53
N HIS A 4 -5.73 -12.82 -20.07
CA HIS A 4 -6.85 -13.43 -19.35
C HIS A 4 -7.15 -12.73 -18.02
N LEU A 5 -6.21 -11.98 -17.47
CA LEU A 5 -6.41 -11.27 -16.20
C LEU A 5 -7.47 -10.18 -16.33
N ALA A 6 -7.65 -9.62 -17.54
CA ALA A 6 -8.65 -8.58 -17.78
C ALA A 6 -10.08 -9.07 -17.54
N ASP A 7 -10.32 -10.37 -17.69
CA ASP A 7 -11.64 -10.99 -17.50
C ASP A 7 -11.87 -11.46 -16.05
N MET A 8 -10.88 -11.29 -15.17
CA MET A 8 -10.95 -11.72 -13.78
C MET A 8 -11.20 -10.52 -12.87
N GLY A 9 -11.88 -10.76 -11.74
CA GLY A 9 -11.95 -9.75 -10.69
C GLY A 9 -10.57 -9.46 -10.11
N THR A 10 -10.41 -8.31 -9.48
CA THR A 10 -9.11 -7.85 -8.99
C THR A 10 -8.47 -8.86 -8.01
N GLU A 11 -9.22 -9.34 -7.01
CA GLU A 11 -8.69 -10.32 -6.05
C GLU A 11 -8.27 -11.62 -6.73
N ALA A 12 -9.11 -12.15 -7.64
CA ALA A 12 -8.81 -13.37 -8.34
C ALA A 12 -7.57 -13.23 -9.24
N ALA A 13 -7.42 -12.08 -9.90
CA ALA A 13 -6.26 -11.79 -10.73
C ALA A 13 -4.98 -11.73 -9.88
N MET A 14 -5.04 -11.09 -8.71
CA MET A 14 -3.91 -11.02 -7.79
C MET A 14 -3.54 -12.40 -7.27
N ASP A 15 -4.52 -13.20 -6.89
CA ASP A 15 -4.28 -14.57 -6.43
C ASP A 15 -3.59 -15.41 -7.51
N TRP A 16 -4.01 -15.22 -8.77
CA TRP A 16 -3.37 -15.91 -9.89
C TRP A 16 -1.91 -15.49 -10.06
N LEU A 17 -1.65 -14.17 -9.99
CA LEU A 17 -0.28 -13.63 -10.11
C LEU A 17 0.62 -14.14 -9.00
N GLU A 18 0.09 -14.27 -7.78
CA GLU A 18 0.87 -14.73 -6.63
C GLU A 18 1.30 -16.19 -6.73
N GLN A 19 0.75 -16.96 -7.66
CA GLN A 19 1.20 -18.32 -7.95
C GLN A 19 2.52 -18.33 -8.70
N LEU A 20 2.89 -17.21 -9.33
CA LEU A 20 4.16 -17.12 -10.06
C LEU A 20 5.32 -16.96 -9.07
N PRO A 21 6.47 -17.65 -9.32
CA PRO A 21 7.63 -17.54 -8.43
C PRO A 21 8.08 -16.09 -8.26
N GLY A 22 8.28 -15.68 -7.02
CA GLY A 22 8.75 -14.35 -6.69
C GLY A 22 7.68 -13.26 -6.67
N VAL A 23 6.42 -13.60 -6.92
CA VAL A 23 5.33 -12.62 -6.93
C VAL A 23 4.50 -12.74 -5.66
N GLY A 24 4.60 -11.73 -4.80
CA GLY A 24 3.76 -11.60 -3.62
C GLY A 24 2.68 -10.54 -3.82
N ARG A 25 1.96 -10.23 -2.74
CA ARG A 25 0.82 -9.31 -2.77
C ARG A 25 1.22 -7.91 -3.28
N LYS A 26 2.38 -7.40 -2.87
CA LYS A 26 2.86 -6.08 -3.31
C LYS A 26 3.05 -6.01 -4.82
N ILE A 27 3.72 -7.01 -5.39
CA ILE A 27 3.98 -7.03 -6.84
C ILE A 27 2.68 -7.23 -7.61
N ALA A 28 1.81 -8.12 -7.14
CA ALA A 28 0.52 -8.34 -7.76
C ALA A 28 -0.32 -7.06 -7.78
N ALA A 29 -0.36 -6.32 -6.68
CA ALA A 29 -1.07 -5.04 -6.61
C ALA A 29 -0.48 -4.02 -7.58
N GLY A 30 0.85 -3.98 -7.70
CA GLY A 30 1.54 -3.09 -8.64
C GLY A 30 1.15 -3.39 -10.09
N VAL A 31 1.05 -4.67 -10.44
CA VAL A 31 0.59 -5.06 -11.78
C VAL A 31 -0.85 -4.59 -12.00
N MET A 32 -1.72 -4.71 -10.98
CA MET A 32 -3.12 -4.29 -11.10
C MET A 32 -3.23 -2.81 -11.44
N ASN A 33 -2.48 -1.94 -10.78
CA ASN A 33 -2.66 -0.50 -10.96
C ASN A 33 -1.74 0.15 -11.98
N ALA A 34 -0.54 -0.37 -12.20
CA ALA A 34 0.43 0.24 -13.11
C ALA A 34 0.37 -0.29 -14.54
N SER A 35 -0.39 -1.37 -14.78
CA SER A 35 -0.58 -1.95 -16.12
C SER A 35 -1.81 -1.38 -16.81
N THR A 36 -2.07 -1.85 -18.03
CA THR A 36 -3.29 -1.49 -18.78
C THR A 36 -4.58 -1.96 -18.09
N LEU A 37 -4.47 -2.83 -17.07
CA LEU A 37 -5.62 -3.27 -16.29
C LEU A 37 -6.24 -2.13 -15.46
N ASP A 38 -5.41 -1.21 -15.00
CA ASP A 38 -5.83 -0.01 -14.23
C ASP A 38 -6.80 -0.36 -13.09
N ARG A 39 -6.43 -1.35 -12.29
CA ARG A 39 -7.28 -1.84 -11.19
C ARG A 39 -6.90 -1.25 -9.85
N ARG A 40 -7.90 -1.11 -8.99
CA ARG A 40 -7.75 -0.60 -7.62
C ARG A 40 -7.09 -1.65 -6.74
N ALA A 41 -5.86 -1.39 -6.33
CA ALA A 41 -5.14 -2.25 -5.37
C ALA A 41 -4.02 -1.44 -4.75
N ILE A 42 -4.02 -1.32 -3.41
CA ILE A 42 -2.97 -0.58 -2.72
C ILE A 42 -1.66 -1.37 -2.75
N VAL A 43 -0.58 -0.72 -3.14
CA VAL A 43 0.75 -1.34 -3.16
C VAL A 43 1.42 -1.11 -1.81
N LEU A 44 1.57 -2.18 -1.04
CA LEU A 44 2.13 -2.12 0.31
C LEU A 44 3.56 -2.65 0.32
N ASP A 45 4.54 -1.75 0.17
CA ASP A 45 5.94 -2.08 0.41
C ASP A 45 6.24 -1.92 1.91
N GLY A 46 7.49 -2.16 2.30
CA GLY A 46 7.88 -2.04 3.71
C GLY A 46 7.66 -0.66 4.28
N HIS A 47 7.87 0.40 3.48
CA HIS A 47 7.64 1.78 3.91
C HIS A 47 6.16 2.02 4.18
N HIS A 48 5.31 1.67 3.23
CA HIS A 48 3.88 1.92 3.34
C HIS A 48 3.25 1.15 4.50
N THR A 49 3.60 -0.13 4.64
CA THR A 49 3.10 -0.96 5.74
C THR A 49 3.48 -0.37 7.10
N ARG A 50 4.75 0.03 7.24
CA ARG A 50 5.24 0.66 8.47
C ARG A 50 4.48 1.95 8.80
N ILE A 51 4.25 2.79 7.79
CA ILE A 51 3.51 4.03 7.96
C ILE A 51 2.09 3.76 8.46
N LEU A 52 1.39 2.83 7.81
CA LEU A 52 0.01 2.49 8.21
C LEU A 52 -0.04 1.92 9.62
N GLN A 53 0.94 1.12 10.01
CA GLN A 53 1.04 0.59 11.38
C GLN A 53 1.22 1.72 12.38
N ARG A 54 2.12 2.67 12.09
CA ARG A 54 2.39 3.82 12.97
C ARG A 54 1.21 4.79 13.04
N MET A 55 0.46 4.92 11.95
CA MET A 55 -0.75 5.75 11.95
C MET A 55 -1.90 5.11 12.72
N GLY A 56 -1.80 3.83 13.03
CA GLY A 56 -2.86 3.10 13.72
C GLY A 56 -3.97 2.59 12.81
N LEU A 57 -3.72 2.57 11.50
CA LEU A 57 -4.74 2.17 10.52
C LEU A 57 -4.76 0.67 10.24
N VAL A 58 -3.68 -0.03 10.55
CA VAL A 58 -3.59 -1.48 10.43
C VAL A 58 -2.94 -2.05 11.69
N PRO A 59 -3.12 -3.36 11.98
CA PRO A 59 -2.50 -3.96 13.17
C PRO A 59 -0.98 -3.82 13.17
N PRO A 60 -0.34 -3.59 14.35
CA PRO A 60 1.10 -3.29 14.43
C PRO A 60 2.03 -4.36 13.86
N LYS A 61 1.59 -5.60 13.80
CA LYS A 61 2.41 -6.72 13.30
C LYS A 61 1.78 -7.40 12.09
N ALA A 62 0.91 -6.70 11.37
CA ALA A 62 0.21 -7.29 10.23
C ALA A 62 1.18 -7.62 9.10
N SER A 63 1.00 -8.79 8.49
CA SER A 63 1.66 -9.13 7.22
C SER A 63 1.14 -8.22 6.11
N THR A 64 1.82 -8.20 4.96
CA THR A 64 1.37 -7.42 3.80
C THR A 64 -0.05 -7.81 3.40
N ALA A 65 -0.35 -9.10 3.34
CA ALA A 65 -1.68 -9.56 2.95
C ALA A 65 -2.76 -9.13 3.95
N ARG A 66 -2.45 -9.19 5.25
CA ARG A 66 -3.39 -8.78 6.29
C ARG A 66 -3.60 -7.27 6.29
N ALA A 67 -2.53 -6.50 6.12
CA ALA A 67 -2.62 -5.04 6.01
C ALA A 67 -3.44 -4.64 4.78
N PHE A 68 -3.24 -5.31 3.65
CA PHE A 68 -4.01 -5.08 2.43
C PHE A 68 -5.51 -5.29 2.70
N ALA A 69 -5.86 -6.42 3.31
CA ALA A 69 -7.25 -6.74 3.61
C ALA A 69 -7.88 -5.74 4.58
N ALA A 70 -7.09 -5.21 5.51
CA ALA A 70 -7.58 -4.25 6.50
C ALA A 70 -7.79 -2.86 5.90
N ILE A 71 -6.90 -2.39 5.01
CA ILE A 71 -6.92 -1.01 4.53
C ILE A 71 -7.76 -0.81 3.27
N MET A 72 -7.81 -1.79 2.37
CA MET A 72 -8.52 -1.62 1.10
C MET A 72 -9.98 -1.16 1.25
N PRO A 73 -10.77 -1.72 2.19
CA PRO A 73 -12.16 -1.26 2.34
C PRO A 73 -12.29 0.22 2.74
N ALA A 74 -11.24 0.80 3.34
CA ALA A 74 -11.24 2.19 3.76
C ALA A 74 -10.72 3.16 2.69
N MET A 75 -10.17 2.64 1.60
CA MET A 75 -9.62 3.48 0.53
C MET A 75 -10.73 4.07 -0.33
N PRO A 76 -10.51 5.27 -0.92
CA PRO A 76 -11.52 5.91 -1.77
C PRO A 76 -11.97 5.00 -2.92
N ALA A 77 -13.29 4.84 -3.06
CA ALA A 77 -13.84 3.93 -4.07
C ALA A 77 -13.67 4.45 -5.50
N ASP A 78 -13.46 5.76 -5.66
CA ASP A 78 -13.33 6.40 -6.96
C ASP A 78 -11.88 6.54 -7.46
N TRP A 79 -10.90 6.06 -6.70
CA TRP A 79 -9.51 6.07 -7.15
C TRP A 79 -9.29 5.03 -8.24
N SER A 80 -8.60 5.44 -9.32
CA SER A 80 -8.15 4.54 -10.38
C SER A 80 -6.85 3.83 -9.98
N GLY A 81 -6.42 2.87 -10.80
CA GLY A 81 -5.12 2.23 -10.61
C GLY A 81 -3.98 3.24 -10.66
N ALA A 82 -4.05 4.23 -11.56
CA ALA A 82 -3.04 5.28 -11.65
C ALA A 82 -2.92 6.09 -10.36
N GLU A 83 -4.03 6.38 -9.70
CA GLU A 83 -4.03 7.10 -8.42
C GLU A 83 -3.41 6.25 -7.31
N TYR A 84 -3.66 4.94 -7.30
CA TYR A 84 -3.00 4.03 -6.36
C TYR A 84 -1.50 3.97 -6.59
N ASP A 85 -1.06 3.97 -7.85
CA ASP A 85 0.36 3.97 -8.19
C ASP A 85 1.04 5.26 -7.70
N GLU A 86 0.42 6.42 -7.93
CA GLU A 86 0.92 7.70 -7.42
C GLU A 86 0.98 7.69 -5.89
N HIS A 87 -0.07 7.21 -5.24
CA HIS A 87 -0.13 7.11 -3.78
C HIS A 87 1.02 6.25 -3.24
N HIS A 88 1.31 5.12 -3.89
CA HIS A 88 2.44 4.27 -3.52
C HIS A 88 3.76 5.03 -3.54
N LEU A 89 4.01 5.80 -4.60
CA LEU A 89 5.25 6.55 -4.74
C LEU A 89 5.37 7.66 -3.69
N LEU A 90 4.27 8.33 -3.38
CA LEU A 90 4.24 9.38 -2.34
C LEU A 90 4.49 8.79 -0.96
N MET A 91 3.87 7.66 -0.64
CA MET A 91 4.06 7.01 0.66
C MET A 91 5.46 6.47 0.83
N LYS A 92 6.05 5.95 -0.26
CA LYS A 92 7.45 5.52 -0.25
C LYS A 92 8.38 6.68 0.07
N LYS A 93 8.14 7.83 -0.57
CA LYS A 93 8.93 9.04 -0.31
C LYS A 93 8.79 9.50 1.13
N LEU A 94 7.58 9.48 1.67
CA LEU A 94 7.32 9.84 3.07
C LEU A 94 8.09 8.92 4.03
N GLY A 95 8.11 7.61 3.75
CA GLY A 95 8.82 6.63 4.55
C GLY A 95 10.34 6.77 4.46
N GLN A 96 10.85 7.23 3.33
CA GLN A 96 12.29 7.46 3.15
C GLN A 96 12.75 8.78 3.75
N THR A 97 11.90 9.79 3.77
CA THR A 97 12.24 11.16 4.16
C THR A 97 11.99 11.43 5.64
N TRP A 98 10.80 11.11 6.15
CA TRP A 98 10.39 11.44 7.51
C TRP A 98 10.08 10.21 8.36
N CYS A 99 9.24 9.32 7.88
CA CYS A 99 8.81 8.14 8.63
C CYS A 99 9.80 6.99 8.47
N ARG A 100 11.05 7.23 8.86
CA ARG A 100 12.15 6.26 8.70
C ARG A 100 11.99 5.08 9.65
N PRO A 101 12.56 3.90 9.33
CA PRO A 101 12.48 2.73 10.21
C PRO A 101 12.99 3.01 11.62
N ALA A 102 14.18 3.63 11.72
CA ALA A 102 14.76 4.08 12.98
C ALA A 102 14.72 5.61 13.00
N ALA A 103 14.46 6.20 14.15
CA ALA A 103 14.47 7.65 14.32
C ALA A 103 13.54 8.40 13.33
N PRO A 104 12.23 8.15 13.35
CA PRO A 104 11.30 8.90 12.51
C PRO A 104 11.29 10.39 12.90
N ALA A 105 11.25 11.26 11.88
CA ALA A 105 11.27 12.72 12.06
C ALA A 105 9.83 13.25 12.15
N CYS A 106 9.06 12.81 13.14
CA CYS A 106 7.65 13.13 13.29
C CYS A 106 7.35 14.63 13.34
N PRO A 107 8.12 15.48 14.04
CA PRO A 107 7.83 16.91 14.06
C PRO A 107 7.84 17.58 12.69
N GLU A 108 8.62 17.08 11.73
CA GLU A 108 8.70 17.62 10.39
C GLU A 108 7.77 16.90 9.40
N CYS A 109 7.14 15.81 9.83
CA CYS A 109 6.33 14.98 8.94
C CYS A 109 5.01 15.67 8.57
N PRO A 110 4.67 15.77 7.26
CA PRO A 110 3.43 16.41 6.86
C PRO A 110 2.16 15.68 7.34
N ALA A 111 2.26 14.40 7.70
CA ALA A 111 1.14 13.61 8.19
C ALA A 111 1.04 13.57 9.71
N GLN A 112 1.88 14.31 10.44
CA GLN A 112 1.98 14.22 11.91
C GLN A 112 0.61 14.37 12.60
N ALA A 113 -0.18 15.35 12.20
CA ALA A 113 -1.44 15.66 12.84
C ALA A 113 -2.48 14.54 12.72
N LEU A 114 -2.36 13.71 11.69
CA LEU A 114 -3.29 12.61 11.39
C LEU A 114 -2.76 11.25 11.82
N CYS A 115 -1.56 11.21 12.39
CA CYS A 115 -0.87 9.97 12.73
C CYS A 115 -0.87 9.75 14.24
N GLU A 116 -1.31 8.57 14.67
CA GLU A 116 -1.33 8.20 16.09
C GLU A 116 0.07 8.32 16.71
N THR A 117 1.07 7.69 16.09
CA THR A 117 2.47 7.77 16.56
C THR A 117 3.00 9.19 16.51
N GLY A 118 2.71 9.92 15.42
CA GLY A 118 3.19 11.29 15.23
C GLY A 118 2.68 12.24 16.30
N ARG A 119 1.43 12.11 16.71
CA ARG A 119 0.85 12.94 17.76
C ARG A 119 1.51 12.69 19.12
N HIS A 120 1.93 11.46 19.38
CA HIS A 120 2.63 11.10 20.62
C HIS A 120 4.11 11.44 20.61
N ARG A 121 4.67 11.79 19.45
CA ARG A 121 6.08 12.16 19.28
C ARG A 121 6.27 13.64 18.93
N ALA A 122 5.25 14.43 19.15
CA ALA A 122 5.30 15.85 18.85
C ALA A 122 6.32 16.61 19.73
#